data_829c42b76df46bfa7efb02016504b508
#
_entry.id   829c42b76df46bfa7efb02016504b508
#
_cell.length_a   1.000
_cell.length_b   1.000
_cell.length_c   1.000
_cell.angle_alpha   90.00
_cell.angle_beta   90.00
_cell.angle_gamma   90.00
#
_symmetry.space_group_name_H-M   'P 1'
#
loop_
_entity.id
_entity.type
_entity.pdbx_description
1 polymer ?
#
loop_
_entity_poly.entity_id
_entity_poly.type
_entity_poly.pdbx_seq_one_letter_code
_entity_poly.pdbx_strand_id
1 'polypeptide(L)'
;INAERQLVVAGSEAALAALAERARAAGASAAKRLAVSVPSHCALLDEPAARLAEAFAGIHLHRPRVPYLSSSRARLVAEPAALADDLAGNMARRVEWLATLRSAYERGARLHLELPPGRILSGLARPLFGCATPAFEGSRADTLDALLREEEKRTR
;
A
#
# COMPACT_ATOMS: atom_id res chain seq x y z
N ILE A 1 -5.15 6.47 -0.20
CA ILE A 1 -4.82 7.43 -1.27
C ILE A 1 -3.77 6.80 -2.16
N ASN A 2 -4.13 6.48 -3.41
CA ASN A 2 -3.26 5.73 -4.32
C ASN A 2 -2.35 6.66 -5.15
N ALA A 3 -2.89 7.79 -5.59
CA ALA A 3 -2.18 8.80 -6.36
C ALA A 3 -2.82 10.17 -6.14
N GLU A 4 -2.21 11.24 -6.67
CA GLU A 4 -2.73 12.62 -6.52
C GLU A 4 -4.17 12.79 -7.03
N ARG A 5 -4.53 12.02 -8.05
CA ARG A 5 -5.86 12.07 -8.70
C ARG A 5 -6.61 10.73 -8.62
N GLN A 6 -6.19 9.84 -7.72
CA GLN A 6 -6.82 8.53 -7.57
C GLN A 6 -6.99 8.15 -6.09
N LEU A 7 -8.25 8.00 -5.70
CA LEU A 7 -8.67 7.61 -4.35
C LEU A 7 -9.50 6.34 -4.44
N VAL A 8 -9.33 5.46 -3.47
CA VAL A 8 -10.27 4.37 -3.21
C VAL A 8 -10.95 4.66 -1.88
N VAL A 9 -12.25 4.51 -1.84
CA VAL A 9 -13.07 4.79 -0.66
C VAL A 9 -13.86 3.53 -0.32
N ALA A 10 -13.91 3.20 0.96
CA ALA A 10 -14.72 2.11 1.50
C ALA A 10 -15.83 2.68 2.39
N GLY A 11 -16.98 2.00 2.44
CA GLY A 11 -18.14 2.43 3.22
C GLY A 11 -19.38 1.60 2.89
N SER A 12 -20.53 2.02 3.42
CA SER A 12 -21.80 1.38 3.09
C SER A 12 -22.18 1.62 1.62
N GLU A 13 -22.96 0.73 1.04
CA GLU A 13 -23.41 0.86 -0.37
C GLU A 13 -24.10 2.19 -0.65
N ALA A 14 -25.01 2.62 0.24
CA ALA A 14 -25.70 3.89 0.09
C ALA A 14 -24.74 5.09 0.10
N ALA A 15 -23.77 5.10 1.02
CA ALA A 15 -22.76 6.16 1.10
C ALA A 15 -21.85 6.19 -0.16
N LEU A 16 -21.46 5.01 -0.66
CA LEU A 16 -20.63 4.90 -1.86
C LEU A 16 -21.40 5.35 -3.12
N ALA A 17 -22.69 5.01 -3.24
CA ALA A 17 -23.53 5.48 -4.34
C ALA A 17 -23.66 7.00 -4.33
N ALA A 18 -24.00 7.60 -3.19
CA ALA A 18 -24.10 9.05 -3.04
C ALA A 18 -22.76 9.75 -3.32
N LEU A 19 -21.65 9.19 -2.86
CA LEU A 19 -20.32 9.72 -3.15
C LEU A 19 -20.00 9.68 -4.64
N ALA A 20 -20.33 8.59 -5.33
CA ALA A 20 -20.06 8.44 -6.76
C ALA A 20 -20.82 9.50 -7.59
N GLU A 21 -22.10 9.76 -7.26
CA GLU A 21 -22.89 10.81 -7.90
C GLU A 21 -22.29 12.21 -7.66
N ARG A 22 -21.93 12.51 -6.42
CA ARG A 22 -21.29 13.79 -6.06
C ARG A 22 -19.94 13.97 -6.76
N ALA A 23 -19.14 12.91 -6.84
CA ALA A 23 -17.84 12.95 -7.52
C ALA A 23 -18.01 13.25 -9.02
N ARG A 24 -18.97 12.61 -9.69
CA ARG A 24 -19.28 12.88 -11.10
C ARG A 24 -19.76 14.32 -11.31
N ALA A 25 -20.66 14.80 -10.46
CA ALA A 25 -21.14 16.19 -10.50
C ALA A 25 -20.01 17.20 -10.27
N ALA A 26 -18.99 16.85 -9.48
CA ALA A 26 -17.81 17.66 -9.25
C ALA A 26 -16.72 17.50 -10.34
N GLY A 27 -16.98 16.77 -11.42
CA GLY A 27 -16.07 16.65 -12.57
C GLY A 27 -15.06 15.50 -12.45
N ALA A 28 -15.29 14.51 -11.60
CA ALA A 28 -14.44 13.32 -11.59
C ALA A 28 -14.54 12.57 -12.92
N SER A 29 -13.42 12.29 -13.55
CA SER A 29 -13.34 11.56 -14.83
C SER A 29 -13.80 10.11 -14.72
N ALA A 30 -13.76 9.53 -13.54
CA ALA A 30 -14.26 8.20 -13.26
C ALA A 30 -14.71 8.06 -11.80
N ALA A 31 -15.83 7.40 -11.58
CA ALA A 31 -16.30 6.91 -10.29
C ALA A 31 -16.84 5.50 -10.51
N LYS A 32 -16.02 4.49 -10.20
CA LYS A 32 -16.31 3.07 -10.45
C LYS A 32 -16.39 2.30 -9.15
N ARG A 33 -17.37 1.42 -9.03
CA ARG A 33 -17.41 0.41 -7.97
C ARG A 33 -16.36 -0.67 -8.25
N LEU A 34 -15.59 -1.02 -7.24
CA LEU A 34 -14.68 -2.15 -7.30
C LEU A 34 -15.43 -3.43 -6.90
N ALA A 35 -15.06 -4.56 -7.52
CA ALA A 35 -15.58 -5.89 -7.18
C ALA A 35 -14.90 -6.44 -5.92
N VAL A 36 -15.01 -5.70 -4.81
CA VAL A 36 -14.45 -6.06 -3.50
C VAL A 36 -15.59 -6.09 -2.50
N SER A 37 -15.73 -7.20 -1.79
CA SER A 37 -16.84 -7.44 -0.84
C SER A 37 -16.52 -6.98 0.58
N VAL A 38 -15.24 -6.76 0.91
CA VAL A 38 -14.83 -6.35 2.26
C VAL A 38 -14.48 -4.85 2.26
N PRO A 39 -15.07 -4.04 3.15
CA PRO A 39 -14.79 -2.61 3.24
C PRO A 39 -13.45 -2.36 3.96
N SER A 40 -12.35 -2.82 3.36
CA SER A 40 -11.02 -2.70 3.95
C SER A 40 -10.57 -1.24 4.08
N HIS A 41 -9.71 -1.02 5.06
CA HIS A 41 -9.04 0.24 5.33
C HIS A 41 -9.97 1.39 5.73
N CYS A 42 -11.02 1.08 6.48
CA CYS A 42 -11.93 2.05 7.09
C CYS A 42 -12.46 1.55 8.43
N ALA A 43 -13.11 2.45 9.20
CA ALA A 43 -13.59 2.20 10.55
C ALA A 43 -14.63 1.05 10.67
N LEU A 44 -15.22 0.59 9.56
CA LEU A 44 -16.08 -0.59 9.58
C LEU A 44 -15.35 -1.88 9.99
N LEU A 45 -14.02 -1.87 9.97
CA LEU A 45 -13.18 -2.98 10.42
C LEU A 45 -12.47 -2.74 11.75
N ASP A 46 -12.89 -1.74 12.55
CA ASP A 46 -12.25 -1.46 13.85
C ASP A 46 -12.38 -2.64 14.82
N GLU A 47 -13.54 -3.29 14.89
CA GLU A 47 -13.75 -4.46 15.75
C GLU A 47 -12.90 -5.67 15.32
N PRO A 48 -12.88 -6.09 14.03
CA PRO A 48 -11.95 -7.12 13.58
C PRO A 48 -10.47 -6.78 13.82
N ALA A 49 -10.08 -5.52 13.68
CA ALA A 49 -8.72 -5.07 13.95
C ALA A 49 -8.36 -5.17 15.43
N ALA A 50 -9.30 -4.85 16.33
CA ALA A 50 -9.11 -5.02 17.76
C ALA A 50 -8.90 -6.49 18.15
N ARG A 51 -9.71 -7.40 17.61
CA ARG A 51 -9.54 -8.85 17.83
C ARG A 51 -8.20 -9.37 17.30
N LEU A 52 -7.75 -8.85 16.15
CA LEU A 52 -6.44 -9.18 15.63
C LEU A 52 -5.31 -8.64 16.53
N ALA A 53 -5.47 -7.44 17.10
CA ALA A 53 -4.50 -6.88 18.05
C ALA A 53 -4.38 -7.74 19.32
N GLU A 54 -5.48 -8.28 19.83
CA GLU A 54 -5.47 -9.24 20.95
C GLU A 54 -4.68 -10.52 20.59
N ALA A 55 -4.88 -11.05 19.39
CA ALA A 55 -4.11 -12.21 18.92
C ALA A 55 -2.60 -11.90 18.79
N PHE A 56 -2.23 -10.68 18.37
CA PHE A 56 -0.83 -10.23 18.31
C PHE A 56 -0.19 -10.09 19.69
N ALA A 57 -0.96 -9.86 20.76
CA ALA A 57 -0.42 -9.76 22.13
C ALA A 57 0.33 -11.03 22.58
N GLY A 58 -0.04 -12.18 22.03
CA GLY A 58 0.64 -13.46 22.30
C GLY A 58 1.83 -13.77 21.38
N ILE A 59 2.13 -12.89 20.41
CA ILE A 59 3.18 -13.11 19.41
C ILE A 59 4.42 -12.29 19.75
N HIS A 60 5.55 -12.94 19.92
CA HIS A 60 6.82 -12.26 20.11
C HIS A 60 7.39 -11.80 18.78
N LEU A 61 7.22 -10.51 18.45
CA LEU A 61 7.80 -9.89 17.27
C LEU A 61 9.20 -9.38 17.57
N HIS A 62 10.08 -9.49 16.57
CA HIS A 62 11.41 -8.91 16.58
C HIS A 62 11.45 -7.64 15.70
N ARG A 63 12.48 -6.83 15.87
CA ARG A 63 12.78 -5.74 14.94
C ARG A 63 12.96 -6.31 13.51
N PRO A 64 12.37 -5.69 12.50
CA PRO A 64 12.56 -6.12 11.12
C PRO A 64 14.04 -6.09 10.71
N ARG A 65 14.54 -7.14 10.08
CA ARG A 65 15.91 -7.20 9.54
C ARG A 65 16.09 -6.34 8.29
N VAL A 66 14.99 -6.03 7.60
CA VAL A 66 14.95 -5.09 6.49
C VAL A 66 14.04 -3.91 6.85
N PRO A 67 14.30 -2.69 6.36
CA PRO A 67 13.44 -1.56 6.63
C PRO A 67 11.99 -1.84 6.24
N TYR A 68 11.06 -1.66 7.17
CA TYR A 68 9.63 -1.81 6.93
C TYR A 68 8.96 -0.43 6.91
N LEU A 69 8.39 -0.07 5.76
CA LEU A 69 7.58 1.13 5.59
C LEU A 69 6.10 0.79 5.76
N SER A 70 5.48 1.36 6.78
CA SER A 70 4.04 1.22 7.01
C SER A 70 3.25 1.98 5.95
N SER A 71 2.31 1.31 5.30
CA SER A 71 1.40 1.93 4.33
C SER A 71 0.33 2.81 4.98
N SER A 72 0.00 2.57 6.26
CA SER A 72 -0.97 3.39 6.99
C SER A 72 -0.36 4.64 7.63
N ARG A 73 0.96 4.63 7.86
CA ARG A 73 1.70 5.71 8.53
C ARG A 73 2.66 6.46 7.59
N ALA A 74 2.91 5.94 6.40
CA ALA A 74 3.88 6.44 5.41
C ALA A 74 5.28 6.67 5.99
N ARG A 75 5.71 5.84 6.95
CA ARG A 75 7.01 5.96 7.64
C ARG A 75 7.56 4.61 8.06
N LEU A 76 8.85 4.59 8.38
CA LEU A 76 9.50 3.42 8.96
C LEU A 76 8.88 3.05 10.32
N VAL A 77 8.67 1.76 10.50
CA VAL A 77 8.28 1.14 11.77
C VAL A 77 9.29 0.06 12.10
N ALA A 78 10.00 0.20 13.20
CA ALA A 78 11.06 -0.72 13.60
C ALA A 78 10.80 -1.38 14.96
N GLU A 79 10.10 -0.68 15.85
CA GLU A 79 9.83 -1.19 17.20
C GLU A 79 8.77 -2.30 17.17
N PRO A 80 9.02 -3.45 17.84
CA PRO A 80 8.11 -4.61 17.81
C PRO A 80 6.66 -4.28 18.18
N ALA A 81 6.46 -3.47 19.23
CA ALA A 81 5.12 -3.08 19.66
C ALA A 81 4.40 -2.19 18.60
N ALA A 82 5.14 -1.27 17.98
CA ALA A 82 4.61 -0.43 16.92
C ALA A 82 4.33 -1.24 15.64
N LEU A 83 5.11 -2.27 15.38
CA LEU A 83 4.90 -3.20 14.27
C LEU A 83 3.63 -4.04 14.49
N ALA A 84 3.44 -4.58 15.70
CA ALA A 84 2.23 -5.32 16.05
C ALA A 84 0.97 -4.45 15.87
N ASP A 85 0.99 -3.22 16.38
CA ASP A 85 -0.12 -2.27 16.22
C ASP A 85 -0.38 -1.89 14.75
N ASP A 86 0.69 -1.72 13.95
CA ASP A 86 0.54 -1.40 12.53
C ASP A 86 -0.05 -2.57 11.73
N LEU A 87 0.43 -3.78 11.96
CA LEU A 87 -0.04 -4.99 11.28
C LEU A 87 -1.50 -5.31 11.66
N ALA A 88 -1.84 -5.25 12.95
CA ALA A 88 -3.18 -5.51 13.41
C ALA A 88 -4.18 -4.44 12.96
N GLY A 89 -3.79 -3.17 13.07
CA GLY A 89 -4.65 -2.04 12.73
C GLY A 89 -4.76 -1.74 11.24
N ASN A 90 -3.91 -2.32 10.39
CA ASN A 90 -3.84 -1.98 8.96
C ASN A 90 -5.19 -2.14 8.24
N MET A 91 -5.96 -3.20 8.58
CA MET A 91 -7.24 -3.45 7.92
C MET A 91 -8.30 -2.37 8.17
N ALA A 92 -8.18 -1.60 9.26
CA ALA A 92 -9.10 -0.52 9.61
C ALA A 92 -8.53 0.87 9.29
N ARG A 93 -7.23 0.99 9.05
CA ARG A 93 -6.56 2.28 8.80
C ARG A 93 -6.45 2.58 7.31
N ARG A 94 -6.57 3.85 6.95
CA ARG A 94 -6.41 4.31 5.58
C ARG A 94 -5.00 4.01 5.05
N VAL A 95 -4.92 3.53 3.83
CA VAL A 95 -3.65 3.33 3.12
C VAL A 95 -3.20 4.64 2.47
N GLU A 96 -2.00 5.06 2.80
CA GLU A 96 -1.32 6.26 2.27
C GLU A 96 -0.26 5.86 1.23
N TRP A 97 -0.69 5.16 0.17
CA TRP A 97 0.22 4.57 -0.82
C TRP A 97 1.15 5.61 -1.44
N LEU A 98 0.61 6.74 -1.89
CA LEU A 98 1.38 7.83 -2.49
C LEU A 98 2.46 8.36 -1.52
N ALA A 99 2.09 8.63 -0.27
CA ALA A 99 3.03 9.12 0.73
C ALA A 99 4.08 8.06 1.11
N THR A 100 3.70 6.79 1.12
CA THR A 100 4.62 5.67 1.37
C THR A 100 5.66 5.56 0.26
N LEU A 101 5.26 5.67 -1.00
CA LEU A 101 6.20 5.67 -2.13
C LEU A 101 7.15 6.89 -2.10
N ARG A 102 6.63 8.07 -1.76
CA ARG A 102 7.47 9.27 -1.58
C ARG A 102 8.51 9.05 -0.48
N SER A 103 8.09 8.52 0.66
CA SER A 103 8.99 8.18 1.77
C SER A 103 10.05 7.15 1.37
N ALA A 104 9.70 6.14 0.58
CA ALA A 104 10.66 5.18 0.05
C ALA A 104 11.69 5.85 -0.88
N TYR A 105 11.22 6.69 -1.80
CA TYR A 105 12.08 7.42 -2.74
C TYR A 105 13.06 8.36 -2.03
N GLU A 106 12.59 9.14 -1.05
CA GLU A 106 13.40 10.04 -0.22
C GLU A 106 14.48 9.29 0.56
N ARG A 107 14.23 8.02 0.87
CA ARG A 107 15.18 7.12 1.53
C ARG A 107 16.12 6.39 0.57
N GLY A 108 16.08 6.73 -0.71
CA GLY A 108 17.00 6.21 -1.70
C GLY A 108 16.49 5.00 -2.49
N ALA A 109 15.26 4.52 -2.29
CA ALA A 109 14.71 3.46 -3.13
C ALA A 109 14.59 3.92 -4.59
N ARG A 110 15.11 3.13 -5.53
CA ARG A 110 15.06 3.42 -6.98
C ARG A 110 14.53 2.23 -7.79
N LEU A 111 14.29 1.11 -7.14
CA LEU A 111 13.63 -0.06 -7.70
C LEU A 111 12.43 -0.42 -6.83
N HIS A 112 11.27 -0.57 -7.43
CA HIS A 112 10.05 -1.01 -6.78
C HIS A 112 9.56 -2.29 -7.45
N LEU A 113 9.68 -3.42 -6.78
CA LEU A 113 9.24 -4.71 -7.28
C LEU A 113 7.90 -5.09 -6.64
N GLU A 114 6.86 -5.17 -7.45
CA GLU A 114 5.56 -5.67 -7.00
C GLU A 114 5.56 -7.20 -6.99
N LEU A 115 5.25 -7.77 -5.83
CA LEU A 115 5.07 -9.22 -5.68
C LEU A 115 3.68 -9.66 -6.13
N PRO A 116 3.51 -10.91 -6.60
CA PRO A 116 2.22 -11.44 -7.06
C PRO A 116 1.15 -11.40 -5.94
N PRO A 117 -0.13 -11.35 -6.33
CA PRO A 117 -0.65 -11.34 -7.70
C PRO A 117 -0.82 -9.93 -8.28
N GLY A 118 -0.68 -9.80 -9.59
CA GLY A 118 -1.08 -8.61 -10.34
C GLY A 118 0.01 -7.57 -10.59
N ARG A 119 -0.42 -6.40 -11.10
CA ARG A 119 0.46 -5.30 -11.56
C ARG A 119 -0.10 -3.91 -11.26
N ILE A 120 -0.97 -3.80 -10.26
CA ILE A 120 -1.67 -2.55 -9.95
C ILE A 120 -0.72 -1.55 -9.29
N LEU A 121 0.08 -2.01 -8.33
CA LEU A 121 0.99 -1.15 -7.57
C LEU A 121 2.13 -0.63 -8.46
N SER A 122 2.65 -1.47 -9.35
CA SER A 122 3.63 -1.08 -10.38
C SER A 122 3.08 0.03 -11.28
N GLY A 123 1.82 -0.09 -11.70
CA GLY A 123 1.14 0.92 -12.50
C GLY A 123 0.98 2.25 -11.76
N LEU A 124 0.72 2.22 -10.46
CA LEU A 124 0.61 3.41 -9.60
C LEU A 124 1.96 4.06 -9.31
N ALA A 125 3.02 3.26 -9.17
CA ALA A 125 4.36 3.75 -8.85
C ALA A 125 5.07 4.37 -10.06
N ARG A 126 4.89 3.79 -11.25
CA ARG A 126 5.60 4.15 -12.49
C ARG A 126 5.62 5.65 -12.81
N PRO A 127 4.52 6.42 -12.73
CA PRO A 127 4.50 7.83 -13.11
C PRO A 127 5.17 8.74 -12.09
N LEU A 128 5.53 8.27 -10.89
CA LEU A 128 5.89 9.17 -9.79
C LEU A 128 7.34 9.64 -9.83
N PHE A 129 8.31 8.76 -10.12
CA PHE A 129 9.73 9.08 -9.86
C PHE A 129 10.68 8.65 -10.98
N GLY A 130 10.19 8.16 -12.11
CA GLY A 130 11.04 7.61 -13.17
C GLY A 130 11.86 6.37 -12.74
N CYS A 131 11.53 5.76 -11.60
CA CYS A 131 12.18 4.56 -11.11
C CYS A 131 11.72 3.31 -11.86
N ALA A 132 12.54 2.27 -11.89
CA ALA A 132 12.10 0.97 -12.36
C ALA A 132 11.02 0.39 -11.44
N THR A 133 9.88 0.05 -12.01
CA THR A 133 8.71 -0.44 -11.28
C THR A 133 8.15 -1.72 -11.91
N PRO A 134 8.96 -2.81 -12.00
CA PRO A 134 8.49 -4.07 -12.54
C PRO A 134 7.49 -4.73 -11.59
N ALA A 135 6.52 -5.46 -12.16
CA ALA A 135 5.77 -6.46 -11.42
C ALA A 135 6.42 -7.83 -11.66
N PHE A 136 6.48 -8.65 -10.65
CA PHE A 136 7.00 -10.02 -10.80
C PHE A 136 6.16 -10.80 -11.82
N GLU A 137 4.85 -10.65 -11.75
CA GLU A 137 3.91 -11.24 -12.68
C GLU A 137 4.03 -10.60 -14.07
N GLY A 138 4.35 -11.41 -15.06
CA GLY A 138 4.53 -10.99 -16.47
C GLY A 138 5.90 -10.38 -16.78
N SER A 139 6.82 -10.31 -15.81
CA SER A 139 8.22 -9.97 -16.07
C SER A 139 9.06 -11.22 -16.30
N ARG A 140 10.10 -11.10 -17.14
CA ARG A 140 11.06 -12.17 -17.34
C ARG A 140 12.06 -12.22 -16.19
N ALA A 141 12.45 -13.41 -15.77
CA ALA A 141 13.37 -13.61 -14.65
C ALA A 141 14.74 -12.95 -14.89
N ASP A 142 15.26 -13.03 -16.11
CA ASP A 142 16.53 -12.38 -16.49
C ASP A 142 16.47 -10.85 -16.40
N THR A 143 15.33 -10.25 -16.74
CA THR A 143 15.09 -8.81 -16.61
C THR A 143 15.07 -8.38 -15.14
N LEU A 144 14.38 -9.15 -14.30
CA LEU A 144 14.34 -8.88 -12.85
C LEU A 144 15.71 -9.01 -12.21
N ASP A 145 16.46 -10.07 -12.55
CA ASP A 145 17.82 -10.28 -12.06
C ASP A 145 18.76 -9.13 -12.45
N ALA A 146 18.67 -8.66 -13.70
CA ALA A 146 19.46 -7.53 -14.18
C ALA A 146 19.16 -6.25 -13.38
N LEU A 147 17.89 -5.93 -13.14
CA LEU A 147 17.46 -4.76 -12.35
C LEU A 147 17.93 -4.86 -10.89
N LEU A 148 17.83 -6.03 -10.28
CA LEU A 148 18.28 -6.25 -8.92
C LEU A 148 19.81 -6.07 -8.80
N ARG A 149 20.59 -6.60 -9.74
CA ARG A 149 22.04 -6.43 -9.78
C ARG A 149 22.45 -4.97 -10.01
N GLU A 150 21.71 -4.23 -10.82
CA GLU A 150 21.97 -2.80 -11.03
C GLU A 150 21.72 -2.01 -9.75
N GLU A 151 20.61 -2.26 -9.06
CA GLU A 151 20.29 -1.61 -7.79
C GLU A 151 21.30 -1.97 -6.70
N GLU A 152 21.76 -3.22 -6.65
CA GLU A 152 22.79 -3.67 -5.71
C GLU A 152 24.12 -2.93 -5.90
N LYS A 153 24.52 -2.67 -7.16
CA LYS A 153 25.72 -1.87 -7.46
C LYS A 153 25.56 -0.41 -7.06
N ARG A 154 24.34 0.15 -7.20
CA ARG A 154 24.05 1.53 -6.84
C ARG A 154 24.08 1.77 -5.32
N THR A 155 23.78 0.74 -4.52
CA THR A 155 23.66 0.83 -3.05
C THR A 155 24.95 0.44 -2.30
N ARG A 156 25.97 -0.03 -3.00
CA ARG A 156 27.33 -0.26 -2.48
C ARG A 156 28.17 1.01 -2.51
#